data_bac9c12461cfb7c6324e9a31a1b05790
#
_entry.id   bac9c12461cfb7c6324e9a31a1b05790
#
_cell.length_a   1.000
_cell.length_b   1.000
_cell.length_c   1.000
_cell.angle_alpha   90.00
_cell.angle_beta   90.00
_cell.angle_gamma   90.00
#
_symmetry.space_group_name_H-M   'P 1'
#
loop_
_entity.id
_entity.type
_entity.pdbx_description
1 polymer ?
#
loop_
_entity_poly.entity_id
_entity_poly.type
_entity_poly.pdbx_seq_one_letter_code
_entity_poly.pdbx_strand_id
1 'polypeptide(L)'
;DYPDGEISFDCPETRKLRTLIDKLRPKAIFIPHKGEGWNDHLAAGDIVKKFIGEDLCVELYEYCVWFWYYNTWNIDWKNACVLKMNRQEHTAKNRAIDAYIQPVAPCGRPWSGVLPKVFVGANRWRGELYFRER
;
A
#
# COMPACT_ATOMS: atom_id res chain seq x y z
N ASP A 1 -14.49 9.63 -2.70
CA ASP A 1 -13.44 8.99 -3.51
C ASP A 1 -12.50 10.08 -4.02
N TYR A 2 -11.20 9.80 -4.06
CA TYR A 2 -10.24 10.69 -4.72
C TYR A 2 -10.26 10.42 -6.23
N PRO A 3 -10.14 11.46 -7.07
CA PRO A 3 -9.86 11.27 -8.47
C PRO A 3 -8.48 10.60 -8.66
N ASP A 4 -8.38 9.69 -9.63
CA ASP A 4 -7.12 9.01 -9.95
C ASP A 4 -6.11 10.01 -10.54
N GLY A 5 -4.88 10.01 -10.02
CA GLY A 5 -3.82 10.95 -10.40
C GLY A 5 -3.94 12.35 -9.78
N GLU A 6 -4.94 12.62 -8.95
CA GLU A 6 -5.22 13.96 -8.42
C GLU A 6 -5.19 14.04 -6.88
N ILE A 7 -4.66 13.02 -6.21
CA ILE A 7 -4.57 13.04 -4.74
C ILE A 7 -3.65 14.18 -4.30
N SER A 8 -4.22 15.11 -3.54
CA SER A 8 -3.49 16.24 -3.01
C SER A 8 -4.00 16.63 -1.61
N PHE A 9 -3.20 17.42 -0.92
CA PHE A 9 -3.56 17.91 0.41
C PHE A 9 -4.80 18.80 0.40
N ASP A 10 -5.02 19.54 -0.68
CA ASP A 10 -6.10 20.52 -0.81
C ASP A 10 -7.43 19.91 -1.27
N CYS A 11 -7.45 18.62 -1.61
CA CYS A 11 -8.68 17.92 -2.00
C CYS A 11 -9.72 17.95 -0.86
N PRO A 12 -11.01 18.16 -1.17
CA PRO A 12 -12.09 18.06 -0.18
C PRO A 12 -12.13 16.73 0.57
N GLU A 13 -11.76 15.65 -0.11
CA GLU A 13 -11.68 14.28 0.42
C GLU A 13 -10.63 14.17 1.53
N THR A 14 -9.56 14.94 1.44
CA THR A 14 -8.48 14.97 2.43
C THR A 14 -8.98 15.45 3.80
N ARG A 15 -9.92 16.40 3.83
CA ARG A 15 -10.58 16.81 5.08
C ARG A 15 -11.44 15.71 5.68
N LYS A 16 -12.14 14.92 4.82
CA LYS A 16 -12.93 13.77 5.29
C LYS A 16 -12.02 12.70 5.88
N LEU A 17 -10.86 12.45 5.27
CA LEU A 17 -9.86 11.52 5.79
C LEU A 17 -9.37 11.97 7.18
N ARG A 18 -9.05 13.25 7.36
CA ARG A 18 -8.68 13.79 8.66
C ARG A 18 -9.75 13.54 9.72
N THR A 19 -11.00 13.88 9.41
CA THR A 19 -12.14 13.66 10.31
C THR A 19 -12.30 12.18 10.67
N LEU A 20 -12.04 11.28 9.70
CA LEU A 20 -12.13 9.84 9.93
C LEU A 20 -11.02 9.35 10.88
N ILE A 21 -9.79 9.79 10.69
CA ILE A 21 -8.66 9.45 11.57
C ILE A 21 -8.94 9.93 12.99
N ASP A 22 -9.39 11.18 13.15
CA ASP A 22 -9.71 11.76 14.46
C ASP A 22 -10.84 11.02 15.16
N LYS A 23 -11.83 10.54 14.40
CA LYS A 23 -12.98 9.78 14.92
C LYS A 23 -12.60 8.36 15.33
N LEU A 24 -11.84 7.67 14.49
CA LEU A 24 -11.50 6.25 14.69
C LEU A 24 -10.39 6.03 15.71
N ARG A 25 -9.50 7.03 15.88
CA ARG A 25 -8.32 6.93 16.76
C ARG A 25 -7.57 5.61 16.54
N PRO A 26 -7.13 5.30 15.29
CA PRO A 26 -6.51 4.02 14.98
C PRO A 26 -5.20 3.87 15.75
N LYS A 27 -4.90 2.65 16.20
CA LYS A 27 -3.59 2.32 16.81
C LYS A 27 -2.48 2.18 15.79
N ALA A 28 -2.83 1.77 14.57
CA ALA A 28 -1.90 1.62 13.46
C ALA A 28 -2.53 2.12 12.17
N ILE A 29 -1.72 2.74 11.32
CA ILE A 29 -2.10 3.17 9.98
C ILE A 29 -1.09 2.58 8.99
N PHE A 30 -1.59 2.07 7.89
CA PHE A 30 -0.79 1.54 6.79
C PHE A 30 -0.87 2.49 5.61
N ILE A 31 0.28 2.91 5.09
CA ILE A 31 0.40 3.82 3.95
C ILE A 31 1.31 3.21 2.87
N PRO A 32 1.23 3.66 1.62
CA PRO A 32 2.20 3.26 0.61
C PRO A 32 3.63 3.68 1.00
N HIS A 33 4.60 2.84 0.64
CA HIS A 33 6.01 3.13 0.91
C HIS A 33 6.50 4.36 0.13
N LYS A 34 7.35 5.17 0.74
CA LYS A 34 7.95 6.37 0.13
C LYS A 34 8.75 6.11 -1.16
N GLY A 35 9.12 4.87 -1.45
CA GLY A 35 9.81 4.44 -2.68
C GLY A 35 8.88 3.90 -3.77
N GLU A 36 7.59 4.14 -3.68
CA GLU A 36 6.59 3.59 -4.61
C GLU A 36 6.64 4.19 -6.04
N GLY A 37 7.25 5.31 -6.25
CA GLY A 37 7.37 5.93 -7.58
C GLY A 37 6.05 6.37 -8.24
N TRP A 38 4.92 6.27 -7.55
CA TRP A 38 3.60 6.65 -8.03
C TRP A 38 3.08 7.86 -7.23
N ASN A 39 2.74 8.96 -7.93
CA ASN A 39 2.42 10.23 -7.28
C ASN A 39 1.30 10.12 -6.23
N ASP A 40 0.22 9.41 -6.54
CA ASP A 40 -0.89 9.23 -5.60
C ASP A 40 -0.48 8.45 -4.34
N HIS A 41 0.40 7.45 -4.49
CA HIS A 41 0.93 6.72 -3.35
C HIS A 41 1.76 7.62 -2.45
N LEU A 42 2.63 8.44 -3.04
CA LEU A 42 3.46 9.40 -2.29
C LEU A 42 2.59 10.45 -1.59
N ALA A 43 1.66 11.04 -2.33
CA ALA A 43 0.72 12.03 -1.78
C ALA A 43 -0.12 11.47 -0.63
N ALA A 44 -0.64 10.25 -0.77
CA ALA A 44 -1.41 9.58 0.29
C ALA A 44 -0.58 9.39 1.57
N GLY A 45 0.68 8.95 1.41
CA GLY A 45 1.61 8.79 2.52
C GLY A 45 1.89 10.11 3.23
N ASP A 46 2.21 11.16 2.48
CA ASP A 46 2.54 12.49 3.02
C ASP A 46 1.34 13.13 3.74
N ILE A 47 0.13 12.98 3.18
CA ILE A 47 -1.10 13.47 3.80
C ILE A 47 -1.31 12.83 5.17
N VAL A 48 -1.19 11.51 5.26
CA VAL A 48 -1.39 10.80 6.54
C VAL A 48 -0.30 11.19 7.54
N LYS A 49 0.97 11.21 7.13
CA LYS A 49 2.08 11.64 7.99
C LYS A 49 1.85 13.04 8.57
N LYS A 50 1.35 13.97 7.75
CA LYS A 50 1.01 15.32 8.19
C LYS A 50 -0.16 15.34 9.17
N PHE A 51 -1.15 14.47 9.02
CA PHE A 51 -2.31 14.43 9.91
C PHE A 51 -2.01 13.84 11.27
N ILE A 52 -1.22 12.77 11.33
CA ILE A 52 -0.83 12.19 12.61
C ILE A 52 0.24 13.03 13.33
N GLY A 53 0.99 13.88 12.59
CA GLY A 53 2.02 14.75 13.16
C GLY A 53 3.00 13.97 14.03
N GLU A 54 3.17 14.42 15.28
CA GLU A 54 4.02 13.77 16.28
C GLU A 54 3.23 12.89 17.28
N ASP A 55 2.01 12.47 16.91
CA ASP A 55 1.22 11.58 17.77
C ASP A 55 1.92 10.22 17.89
N LEU A 56 2.62 10.02 18.98
CA LEU A 56 3.39 8.81 19.28
C LEU A 56 2.51 7.60 19.62
N CYS A 57 1.21 7.79 19.76
CA CYS A 57 0.28 6.71 20.03
C CYS A 57 -0.14 5.94 18.77
N VAL A 58 0.18 6.47 17.58
CA VAL A 58 -0.16 5.84 16.29
C VAL A 58 1.08 5.18 15.70
N GLU A 59 1.03 3.88 15.50
CA GLU A 59 2.05 3.15 14.76
C GLU A 59 1.83 3.35 13.25
N LEU A 60 2.89 3.68 12.52
CA LEU A 60 2.86 3.91 11.08
C LEU A 60 3.68 2.86 10.35
N TYR A 61 3.03 2.16 9.43
CA TYR A 61 3.64 1.14 8.58
C TYR A 61 3.51 1.52 7.12
N GLU A 62 4.61 1.44 6.38
CA GLU A 62 4.63 1.57 4.93
C GLU A 62 4.53 0.19 4.28
N TYR A 63 3.59 -0.02 3.36
CA TYR A 63 3.45 -1.24 2.58
C TYR A 63 3.95 -1.07 1.15
N CYS A 64 4.38 -2.18 0.53
CA CYS A 64 5.00 -2.19 -0.78
C CYS A 64 4.01 -2.67 -1.85
N VAL A 65 3.76 -1.84 -2.88
CA VAL A 65 2.97 -2.20 -4.07
C VAL A 65 3.88 -2.22 -5.29
N TRP A 66 4.22 -1.05 -5.83
CA TRP A 66 5.12 -0.90 -6.98
C TRP A 66 6.59 -0.85 -6.60
N PHE A 67 6.89 -0.81 -5.33
CA PHE A 67 8.23 -0.80 -4.75
C PHE A 67 9.19 -1.80 -5.42
N TRP A 68 8.73 -3.03 -5.64
CA TRP A 68 9.50 -4.11 -6.26
C TRP A 68 9.86 -3.85 -7.72
N TYR A 69 9.19 -2.91 -8.36
CA TYR A 69 9.44 -2.54 -9.74
C TYR A 69 10.36 -1.32 -9.86
N TYR A 70 10.17 -0.33 -8.99
CA TYR A 70 10.84 0.95 -9.12
C TYR A 70 12.12 1.08 -8.31
N ASN A 71 12.26 0.37 -7.20
CA ASN A 71 13.34 0.69 -6.28
C ASN A 71 13.81 -0.50 -5.46
N THR A 72 14.92 -1.11 -5.88
CA THR A 72 15.52 -2.24 -5.18
C THR A 72 16.91 -1.93 -4.60
N TRP A 73 17.50 -0.77 -4.89
CA TRP A 73 18.94 -0.54 -4.68
C TRP A 73 19.28 0.29 -3.43
N ASN A 74 18.36 1.14 -2.94
CA ASN A 74 18.60 2.05 -1.81
C ASN A 74 17.53 1.88 -0.72
N ILE A 75 17.35 0.66 -0.25
CA ILE A 75 16.36 0.36 0.78
C ILE A 75 17.01 0.38 2.14
N ASP A 76 16.50 1.21 3.04
CA ASP A 76 16.84 1.13 4.45
C ASP A 76 16.08 -0.04 5.11
N TRP A 77 16.72 -1.19 5.15
CA TRP A 77 16.17 -2.40 5.74
C TRP A 77 16.06 -2.37 7.26
N LYS A 78 16.57 -1.36 7.91
CA LYS A 78 16.64 -1.28 9.38
C LYS A 78 15.27 -1.41 10.04
N ASN A 79 14.25 -0.84 9.43
CA ASN A 79 12.89 -0.84 9.96
C ASN A 79 11.96 -1.81 9.22
N ALA A 80 12.52 -2.70 8.41
CA ALA A 80 11.75 -3.69 7.68
C ALA A 80 11.18 -4.74 8.64
N CYS A 81 9.91 -5.04 8.49
CA CYS A 81 9.24 -6.12 9.19
C CYS A 81 8.44 -6.98 8.21
N VAL A 82 8.40 -8.28 8.48
CA VAL A 82 7.73 -9.25 7.64
C VAL A 82 6.61 -9.92 8.41
N LEU A 83 5.39 -9.74 7.95
CA LEU A 83 4.25 -10.54 8.38
C LEU A 83 4.31 -11.89 7.67
N LYS A 84 4.66 -12.95 8.41
CA LYS A 84 4.68 -14.32 7.88
C LYS A 84 3.28 -14.89 7.85
N MET A 85 2.87 -15.39 6.70
CA MET A 85 1.57 -16.04 6.51
C MET A 85 1.64 -17.52 6.85
N ASN A 86 0.62 -18.05 7.49
CA ASN A 86 0.38 -19.48 7.56
C ASN A 86 -0.06 -20.00 6.16
N ARG A 87 -0.25 -21.33 6.05
CA ARG A 87 -0.61 -21.95 4.76
C ARG A 87 -1.97 -21.49 4.24
N GLN A 88 -2.94 -21.32 5.14
CA GLN A 88 -4.32 -20.94 4.75
C GLN A 88 -4.35 -19.48 4.26
N GLU A 89 -3.70 -18.57 4.98
CA GLU A 89 -3.57 -17.16 4.61
C GLU A 89 -2.88 -16.99 3.27
N HIS A 90 -1.76 -17.69 3.06
CA HIS A 90 -1.05 -17.66 1.78
C HIS A 90 -1.88 -18.21 0.63
N THR A 91 -2.66 -19.28 0.87
CA THR A 91 -3.58 -19.81 -0.14
C THR A 91 -4.68 -18.81 -0.46
N ALA A 92 -5.25 -18.15 0.53
CA ALA A 92 -6.26 -17.10 0.34
C ALA A 92 -5.70 -15.92 -0.46
N LYS A 93 -4.50 -15.45 -0.12
CA LYS A 93 -3.79 -14.42 -0.87
C LYS A 93 -3.60 -14.79 -2.35
N ASN A 94 -3.10 -15.99 -2.61
CA ASN A 94 -2.88 -16.43 -4.00
C ASN A 94 -4.20 -16.53 -4.79
N ARG A 95 -5.28 -16.99 -4.16
CA ARG A 95 -6.62 -16.99 -4.80
C ARG A 95 -7.08 -15.57 -5.11
N ALA A 96 -6.85 -14.61 -4.23
CA ALA A 96 -7.20 -13.22 -4.48
C ALA A 96 -6.39 -12.64 -5.65
N ILE A 97 -5.08 -12.92 -5.70
CA ILE A 97 -4.22 -12.52 -6.83
C ILE A 97 -4.71 -13.17 -8.12
N ASP A 98 -5.02 -14.47 -8.11
CA ASP A 98 -5.52 -15.18 -9.30
C ASP A 98 -6.84 -14.58 -9.79
N ALA A 99 -7.76 -14.24 -8.89
CA ALA A 99 -9.02 -13.58 -9.24
C ALA A 99 -8.79 -12.19 -9.85
N TYR A 100 -7.79 -11.46 -9.34
CA TYR A 100 -7.46 -10.11 -9.82
C TYR A 100 -6.80 -10.13 -11.20
N ILE A 101 -5.95 -11.12 -11.50
CA ILE A 101 -5.20 -11.23 -12.77
C ILE A 101 -5.88 -12.13 -13.81
N GLN A 102 -7.10 -12.61 -13.55
CA GLN A 102 -7.82 -13.43 -14.54
C GLN A 102 -8.02 -12.69 -15.86
N PRO A 103 -8.15 -13.43 -16.98
CA PRO A 103 -8.14 -12.83 -18.34
C PRO A 103 -9.24 -11.82 -18.57
N VAL A 104 -10.30 -11.87 -17.76
CA VAL A 104 -11.43 -10.93 -17.89
C VAL A 104 -11.67 -10.28 -16.52
N ALA A 105 -11.24 -9.02 -16.39
CA ALA A 105 -11.63 -8.19 -15.26
C ALA A 105 -13.14 -7.90 -15.28
N PRO A 106 -13.73 -7.43 -14.16
CA PRO A 106 -15.15 -7.03 -14.15
C PRO A 106 -15.55 -6.03 -15.22
N CYS A 107 -14.59 -5.26 -15.73
CA CYS A 107 -14.78 -4.32 -16.86
C CYS A 107 -14.70 -4.98 -18.25
N GLY A 108 -14.58 -6.30 -18.35
CA GLY A 108 -14.48 -7.04 -19.60
C GLY A 108 -13.14 -6.97 -20.32
N ARG A 109 -12.11 -6.42 -19.69
CA ARG A 109 -10.73 -6.33 -20.26
C ARG A 109 -9.77 -7.30 -19.56
N PRO A 110 -8.81 -7.90 -20.28
CA PRO A 110 -7.82 -8.76 -19.66
C PRO A 110 -6.84 -7.92 -18.79
N TRP A 111 -6.69 -8.30 -17.53
CA TRP A 111 -5.69 -7.73 -16.63
C TRP A 111 -4.31 -8.40 -16.77
N SER A 112 -4.26 -9.64 -17.23
CA SER A 112 -3.05 -10.47 -17.28
C SER A 112 -1.92 -9.89 -18.12
N GLY A 113 -2.19 -8.97 -19.03
CA GLY A 113 -1.18 -8.27 -19.83
C GLY A 113 -0.72 -6.92 -19.27
N VAL A 114 -1.33 -6.44 -18.19
CA VAL A 114 -1.08 -5.10 -17.64
C VAL A 114 -0.03 -5.13 -16.53
N LEU A 115 -0.03 -6.17 -15.70
CA LEU A 115 0.92 -6.28 -14.59
C LEU A 115 2.18 -7.05 -15.00
N PRO A 116 3.38 -6.51 -14.74
CA PRO A 116 4.63 -7.20 -14.98
C PRO A 116 4.70 -8.54 -14.23
N LYS A 117 5.21 -9.59 -14.86
CA LYS A 117 5.36 -10.91 -14.21
C LYS A 117 6.19 -10.85 -12.93
N VAL A 118 7.21 -10.01 -12.90
CA VAL A 118 8.05 -9.77 -11.71
C VAL A 118 7.22 -9.24 -10.57
N PHE A 119 6.36 -8.26 -10.83
CA PHE A 119 5.44 -7.69 -9.85
C PHE A 119 4.50 -8.75 -9.27
N VAL A 120 3.84 -9.53 -10.13
CA VAL A 120 2.94 -10.60 -9.70
C VAL A 120 3.70 -11.66 -8.89
N GLY A 121 4.90 -12.05 -9.34
CA GLY A 121 5.76 -13.02 -8.66
C GLY A 121 6.18 -12.56 -7.26
N ALA A 122 6.59 -11.30 -7.12
CA ALA A 122 6.95 -10.72 -5.83
C ALA A 122 5.77 -10.71 -4.85
N ASN A 123 4.57 -10.42 -5.34
CA ASN A 123 3.37 -10.41 -4.50
C ASN A 123 2.86 -11.81 -4.12
N ARG A 124 3.35 -12.88 -4.75
CA ARG A 124 3.02 -14.28 -4.39
C ARG A 124 3.89 -14.84 -3.26
N TRP A 125 4.79 -14.05 -2.73
CA TRP A 125 5.60 -14.45 -1.59
C TRP A 125 4.74 -14.78 -0.35
N ARG A 126 5.23 -15.72 0.48
CA ARG A 126 4.54 -16.16 1.71
C ARG A 126 4.76 -15.20 2.89
N GLY A 127 4.82 -13.95 2.61
CA GLY A 127 4.94 -12.86 3.58
C GLY A 127 4.39 -11.58 3.01
N GLU A 128 4.28 -10.59 3.86
CA GLU A 128 4.08 -9.20 3.48
C GLU A 128 5.20 -8.37 4.10
N LEU A 129 5.84 -7.55 3.27
CA LEU A 129 6.87 -6.64 3.71
C LEU A 129 6.25 -5.30 4.08
N TYR A 130 6.61 -4.83 5.25
CA TYR A 130 6.29 -3.50 5.73
C TYR A 130 7.55 -2.82 6.23
N PHE A 131 7.55 -1.51 6.25
CA PHE A 131 8.57 -0.71 6.92
C PHE A 131 7.89 0.07 8.04
N ARG A 132 8.40 -0.04 9.25
CA ARG A 132 7.88 0.70 10.39
C ARG A 132 8.53 2.08 10.40
N GLU A 133 7.74 3.11 10.21
CA GLU A 133 8.19 4.50 10.29
C GLU A 133 8.33 4.96 11.75
N ARG A 134 7.45 4.41 12.64
CA ARG A 134 7.43 4.67 14.08
C ARG A 134 6.95 3.45 14.86
#